data_0369481549de46e932086c51502a248c
#
_entry.id   0369481549de46e932086c51502a248c
#
_cell.length_a   1.000
_cell.length_b   1.000
_cell.length_c   1.000
_cell.angle_alpha   90.00
_cell.angle_beta   90.00
_cell.angle_gamma   90.00
#
_symmetry.space_group_name_H-M   'P 1'
#
loop_
_entity.id
_entity.type
_entity.pdbx_description
1 polymer ?
#
loop_
_entity_poly.entity_id
_entity_poly.type
_entity_poly.pdbx_seq_one_letter_code
_entity_poly.pdbx_strand_id
1 'polypeptide(L)'
;MKDKKLQIGIMGSAQDLNYGDALRDLARELGREVARSGNIVVYGAEKDYDSLSTQAARGAKEAGGTTVGVTYGKGKDIWEQEGFTDILIVTGLERGGGREFVLVNSCDAIIAISGGSGTLTEMAIAYQSNIPIVVMSDTGGWAEKLGGTYIDARNRLKAEIAVTPKEAVSKVLELIRQRG
;
A
#
# COMPACT_ATOMS: atom_id res chain seq x y z
N MET A 1 22.80 -15.84 -5.32
CA MET A 1 22.40 -14.67 -4.49
C MET A 1 21.00 -14.92 -3.97
N LYS A 2 20.72 -14.66 -2.68
CA LYS A 2 19.32 -14.67 -2.22
C LYS A 2 18.59 -13.59 -3.00
N ASP A 3 17.47 -13.94 -3.63
CA ASP A 3 16.64 -12.97 -4.32
C ASP A 3 16.28 -11.83 -3.34
N LYS A 4 16.50 -10.60 -3.77
CA LYS A 4 16.15 -9.42 -2.97
C LYS A 4 14.64 -9.41 -2.73
N LYS A 5 14.22 -9.33 -1.47
CA LYS A 5 12.79 -9.16 -1.16
C LYS A 5 12.31 -7.82 -1.69
N LEU A 6 11.18 -7.84 -2.40
CA LEU A 6 10.55 -6.63 -2.90
C LEU A 6 9.74 -5.95 -1.80
N GLN A 7 9.65 -4.64 -1.87
CA GLN A 7 8.86 -3.78 -0.98
C GLN A 7 7.54 -3.42 -1.66
N ILE A 8 6.45 -4.03 -1.23
CA ILE A 8 5.12 -3.82 -1.82
C ILE A 8 4.33 -2.89 -0.91
N GLY A 9 4.02 -1.71 -1.41
CA GLY A 9 3.23 -0.71 -0.71
C GLY A 9 1.75 -1.05 -0.74
N ILE A 10 1.07 -1.03 0.42
CA ILE A 10 -0.38 -1.15 0.48
C ILE A 10 -0.96 0.20 0.89
N MET A 11 -1.72 0.81 -0.03
CA MET A 11 -2.34 2.12 0.13
C MET A 11 -3.86 1.96 0.26
N GLY A 12 -4.46 2.54 1.28
CA GLY A 12 -5.89 2.34 1.51
C GLY A 12 -6.53 3.37 2.43
N SER A 13 -7.86 3.30 2.52
CA SER A 13 -8.65 4.21 3.34
C SER A 13 -8.23 4.18 4.81
N ALA A 14 -8.17 5.35 5.40
CA ALA A 14 -8.19 5.51 6.84
C ALA A 14 -9.61 5.28 7.40
N GLN A 15 -9.71 4.92 8.68
CA GLN A 15 -10.98 4.51 9.29
C GLN A 15 -12.04 5.62 9.33
N ASP A 16 -11.63 6.88 9.32
CA ASP A 16 -12.54 8.03 9.22
C ASP A 16 -13.39 8.06 7.95
N LEU A 17 -13.05 7.25 6.94
CA LEU A 17 -13.83 7.03 5.72
C LEU A 17 -14.85 5.87 5.84
N ASN A 18 -15.04 5.31 7.03
CA ASN A 18 -16.06 4.31 7.35
C ASN A 18 -16.10 3.09 6.42
N TYR A 19 -14.96 2.50 6.12
CA TYR A 19 -14.91 1.23 5.39
C TYR A 19 -15.45 0.07 6.25
N GLY A 20 -16.19 -0.86 5.64
CA GLY A 20 -16.80 -2.01 6.34
C GLY A 20 -15.81 -3.17 6.57
N ASP A 21 -16.29 -4.18 7.31
CA ASP A 21 -15.50 -5.37 7.66
C ASP A 21 -15.01 -6.15 6.44
N ALA A 22 -15.79 -6.20 5.36
CA ALA A 22 -15.39 -6.87 4.13
C ALA A 22 -14.11 -6.29 3.52
N LEU A 23 -13.95 -4.96 3.52
CA LEU A 23 -12.72 -4.32 3.04
C LEU A 23 -11.56 -4.52 4.02
N ARG A 24 -11.85 -4.58 5.32
CA ARG A 24 -10.88 -4.89 6.36
C ARG A 24 -10.29 -6.29 6.16
N ASP A 25 -11.15 -7.28 5.94
CA ASP A 25 -10.73 -8.66 5.70
C ASP A 25 -9.98 -8.81 4.38
N LEU A 26 -10.42 -8.11 3.33
CA LEU A 26 -9.74 -8.05 2.05
C LEU A 26 -8.32 -7.46 2.18
N ALA A 27 -8.17 -6.38 2.94
CA ALA A 27 -6.86 -5.77 3.21
C ALA A 27 -5.94 -6.72 3.98
N ARG A 28 -6.45 -7.44 5.00
CA ARG A 28 -5.68 -8.45 5.72
C ARG A 28 -5.21 -9.57 4.81
N GLU A 29 -6.10 -10.09 3.96
CA GLU A 29 -5.73 -11.15 3.03
C GLU A 29 -4.70 -10.66 2.01
N LEU A 30 -4.81 -9.42 1.55
CA LEU A 30 -3.80 -8.82 0.69
C LEU A 30 -2.41 -8.81 1.36
N GLY A 31 -2.34 -8.41 2.62
CA GLY A 31 -1.10 -8.48 3.40
C GLY A 31 -0.55 -9.90 3.54
N ARG A 32 -1.41 -10.89 3.81
CA ARG A 32 -1.00 -12.30 3.86
C ARG A 32 -0.43 -12.78 2.53
N GLU A 33 -1.04 -12.41 1.41
CA GLU A 33 -0.58 -12.81 0.07
C GLU A 33 0.79 -12.18 -0.27
N VAL A 34 1.03 -10.92 0.11
CA VAL A 34 2.37 -10.31 -0.02
C VAL A 34 3.40 -11.10 0.80
N ALA A 35 3.09 -11.42 2.05
CA ALA A 35 3.97 -12.20 2.93
C ALA A 35 4.25 -13.60 2.38
N ARG A 36 3.21 -14.32 1.92
CA ARG A 36 3.34 -15.66 1.30
C ARG A 36 4.20 -15.65 0.05
N SER A 37 4.22 -14.54 -0.69
CA SER A 37 5.10 -14.36 -1.84
C SER A 37 6.57 -14.10 -1.47
N GLY A 38 6.90 -14.04 -0.17
CA GLY A 38 8.23 -13.81 0.37
C GLY A 38 8.65 -12.33 0.41
N ASN A 39 7.75 -11.41 0.12
CA ASN A 39 8.00 -9.98 0.02
C ASN A 39 7.62 -9.22 1.30
N ILE A 40 7.93 -7.92 1.32
CA ILE A 40 7.75 -7.02 2.45
C ILE A 40 6.52 -6.16 2.22
N VAL A 41 5.64 -6.03 3.21
CA VAL A 41 4.57 -5.02 3.21
C VAL A 41 5.12 -3.70 3.71
N VAL A 42 4.97 -2.64 2.89
CA VAL A 42 5.23 -1.25 3.30
C VAL A 42 3.90 -0.53 3.40
N TYR A 43 3.68 0.22 4.46
CA TYR A 43 2.39 0.88 4.69
C TYR A 43 2.52 2.22 5.41
N GLY A 44 1.53 3.08 5.25
CA GLY A 44 1.42 4.32 6.00
C GLY A 44 0.96 4.04 7.43
N ALA A 45 1.88 4.16 8.40
CA ALA A 45 1.55 3.96 9.81
C ALA A 45 0.92 5.23 10.38
N GLU A 46 -0.40 5.17 10.55
CA GLU A 46 -1.21 6.27 11.11
C GLU A 46 -1.02 6.38 12.62
N LYS A 47 -1.29 7.57 13.18
CA LYS A 47 -1.15 7.84 14.62
C LYS A 47 -2.47 7.76 15.38
N ASP A 48 -3.55 8.18 14.73
CA ASP A 48 -4.79 8.50 15.43
C ASP A 48 -5.87 7.44 15.26
N TYR A 49 -5.78 6.60 14.21
CA TYR A 49 -6.80 5.60 13.88
C TYR A 49 -6.27 4.48 13.01
N ASP A 50 -7.08 3.44 12.89
CA ASP A 50 -6.86 2.30 12.01
C ASP A 50 -6.96 2.69 10.53
N SER A 51 -6.43 1.85 9.65
CA SER A 51 -6.54 2.00 8.20
C SER A 51 -6.52 0.63 7.50
N LEU A 52 -6.98 0.58 6.26
CA LEU A 52 -6.84 -0.63 5.45
C LEU A 52 -5.36 -1.01 5.25
N SER A 53 -4.48 -0.02 5.17
CA SER A 53 -3.03 -0.24 5.11
C SER A 53 -2.49 -0.91 6.38
N THR A 54 -2.97 -0.48 7.56
CA THR A 54 -2.65 -1.09 8.86
C THR A 54 -3.17 -2.53 8.94
N GLN A 55 -4.39 -2.77 8.43
CA GLN A 55 -4.94 -4.13 8.38
C GLN A 55 -4.15 -5.06 7.46
N ALA A 56 -3.61 -4.56 6.35
CA ALA A 56 -2.71 -5.33 5.50
C ALA A 56 -1.39 -5.67 6.23
N ALA A 57 -0.80 -4.73 6.97
CA ALA A 57 0.37 -5.01 7.80
C ALA A 57 0.09 -6.10 8.84
N ARG A 58 -1.07 -6.06 9.52
CA ARG A 58 -1.51 -7.11 10.42
C ARG A 58 -1.59 -8.47 9.72
N GLY A 59 -2.24 -8.54 8.55
CA GLY A 59 -2.34 -9.76 7.78
C GLY A 59 -0.98 -10.33 7.35
N ALA A 60 -0.06 -9.47 6.96
CA ALA A 60 1.32 -9.87 6.63
C ALA A 60 2.02 -10.50 7.83
N LYS A 61 1.89 -9.90 9.02
CA LYS A 61 2.48 -10.42 10.24
C LYS A 61 1.89 -11.77 10.67
N GLU A 62 0.57 -11.93 10.56
CA GLU A 62 -0.11 -13.20 10.80
C GLU A 62 0.42 -14.33 9.91
N ALA A 63 0.85 -14.02 8.69
CA ALA A 63 1.49 -14.96 7.76
C ALA A 63 3.02 -15.07 7.92
N GLY A 64 3.60 -14.52 8.98
CA GLY A 64 5.04 -14.57 9.24
C GLY A 64 5.88 -13.65 8.35
N GLY A 65 5.25 -12.66 7.72
CA GLY A 65 5.92 -11.67 6.86
C GLY A 65 6.66 -10.58 7.62
N THR A 66 7.34 -9.74 6.85
CA THR A 66 8.03 -8.54 7.35
C THR A 66 7.23 -7.30 6.98
N THR A 67 7.11 -6.35 7.91
CA THR A 67 6.34 -5.12 7.74
C THR A 67 7.20 -3.89 8.00
N VAL A 68 6.98 -2.85 7.21
CA VAL A 68 7.62 -1.54 7.36
C VAL A 68 6.54 -0.48 7.42
N GLY A 69 6.40 0.17 8.55
CA GLY A 69 5.51 1.31 8.75
C GLY A 69 6.25 2.62 8.49
N VAL A 70 5.66 3.52 7.71
CA VAL A 70 6.19 4.86 7.46
C VAL A 70 5.23 5.87 8.08
N THR A 71 5.66 6.54 9.17
CA THR A 71 4.83 7.49 9.91
C THR A 71 5.28 8.94 9.70
N TYR A 72 4.39 9.86 10.04
CA TYR A 72 4.58 11.31 9.94
C TYR A 72 4.97 11.93 11.29
N GLY A 73 5.39 13.20 11.24
CA GLY A 73 5.85 13.93 12.43
C GLY A 73 7.13 13.33 13.01
N LYS A 74 7.47 13.73 14.24
CA LYS A 74 8.73 13.38 14.89
C LYS A 74 8.65 12.24 15.91
N GLY A 75 7.45 11.84 16.33
CA GLY A 75 7.26 10.80 17.34
C GLY A 75 7.19 9.41 16.73
N LYS A 76 7.50 8.41 17.55
CA LYS A 76 7.35 6.98 17.21
C LYS A 76 5.97 6.41 17.53
N ASP A 77 5.10 7.23 18.11
CA ASP A 77 3.75 6.81 18.46
C ASP A 77 2.94 6.58 17.19
N ILE A 78 2.41 5.40 17.05
CA ILE A 78 1.51 5.00 15.99
C ILE A 78 0.28 4.35 16.61
N TRP A 79 -0.83 4.31 15.88
CA TRP A 79 -2.08 3.71 16.35
C TRP A 79 -1.91 2.20 16.68
N GLU A 80 -1.09 1.51 15.90
CA GLU A 80 -0.79 0.10 16.10
C GLU A 80 0.05 -0.13 17.35
N GLN A 81 -0.47 -0.90 18.31
CA GLN A 81 0.18 -1.22 19.58
C GLN A 81 0.37 -2.74 19.79
N GLU A 82 -0.02 -3.56 18.81
CA GLU A 82 0.00 -5.03 18.92
C GLU A 82 1.34 -5.65 18.45
N GLY A 83 2.27 -4.83 17.98
CA GLY A 83 3.62 -5.27 17.60
C GLY A 83 3.70 -5.95 16.24
N PHE A 84 2.81 -5.63 15.32
CA PHE A 84 2.91 -6.14 13.94
C PHE A 84 3.66 -5.20 12.98
N THR A 85 4.29 -4.15 13.49
CA THR A 85 5.23 -3.29 12.76
C THR A 85 6.66 -3.70 13.11
N ASP A 86 7.36 -4.36 12.19
CA ASP A 86 8.74 -4.81 12.43
C ASP A 86 9.74 -3.65 12.36
N ILE A 87 9.56 -2.74 11.39
CA ILE A 87 10.41 -1.57 11.18
C ILE A 87 9.52 -0.34 11.11
N LEU A 88 9.82 0.67 11.92
CA LEU A 88 9.13 1.96 11.89
C LEU A 88 10.08 3.05 11.38
N ILE A 89 9.71 3.67 10.26
CA ILE A 89 10.40 4.84 9.68
C ILE A 89 9.65 6.10 10.11
N VAL A 90 10.30 6.93 10.93
CA VAL A 90 9.80 8.24 11.34
C VAL A 90 10.37 9.28 10.39
N THR A 91 9.52 9.85 9.52
CA THR A 91 9.97 10.73 8.44
C THR A 91 10.34 12.14 8.91
N GLY A 92 9.76 12.61 10.00
CA GLY A 92 9.83 14.02 10.41
C GLY A 92 9.02 14.97 9.53
N LEU A 93 8.32 14.43 8.53
CA LEU A 93 7.50 15.17 7.57
C LEU A 93 6.03 15.08 7.95
N GLU A 94 5.24 16.08 7.57
CA GLU A 94 3.81 16.07 7.86
C GLU A 94 3.02 15.15 6.92
N ARG A 95 1.85 14.73 7.38
CA ARG A 95 0.85 14.04 6.57
C ARG A 95 0.35 15.00 5.48
N GLY A 96 0.39 14.57 4.22
CA GLY A 96 0.17 15.46 3.07
C GLY A 96 1.29 16.46 2.81
N GLY A 97 2.34 16.46 3.64
CA GLY A 97 3.50 17.36 3.54
C GLY A 97 4.82 16.66 3.23
N GLY A 98 4.76 15.47 2.62
CA GLY A 98 5.95 14.75 2.15
C GLY A 98 6.13 13.33 2.69
N ARG A 99 5.42 12.91 3.75
CA ARG A 99 5.46 11.53 4.24
C ARG A 99 5.11 10.53 3.13
N GLU A 100 4.14 10.88 2.29
CA GLU A 100 3.68 10.07 1.17
C GLU A 100 4.77 9.86 0.12
N PHE A 101 5.64 10.85 -0.10
CA PHE A 101 6.80 10.70 -0.99
C PHE A 101 7.79 9.67 -0.47
N VAL A 102 8.10 9.68 0.83
CA VAL A 102 8.98 8.69 1.44
C VAL A 102 8.35 7.31 1.36
N LEU A 103 7.08 7.19 1.72
CA LEU A 103 6.33 5.94 1.70
C LEU A 103 6.34 5.31 0.29
N VAL A 104 5.88 6.04 -0.71
CA VAL A 104 5.71 5.50 -2.07
C VAL A 104 7.05 5.22 -2.74
N ASN A 105 8.03 6.12 -2.62
CA ASN A 105 9.35 5.91 -3.24
C ASN A 105 10.20 4.84 -2.53
N SER A 106 9.76 4.36 -1.37
CA SER A 106 10.35 3.18 -0.72
C SER A 106 9.81 1.86 -1.28
N CYS A 107 8.83 1.90 -2.20
CA CYS A 107 8.17 0.71 -2.73
C CYS A 107 8.65 0.36 -4.14
N ASP A 108 8.76 -0.94 -4.43
CA ASP A 108 8.99 -1.45 -5.79
C ASP A 108 7.68 -1.45 -6.61
N ALA A 109 6.53 -1.54 -5.95
CA ALA A 109 5.18 -1.37 -6.52
C ALA A 109 4.19 -1.02 -5.41
N ILE A 110 3.01 -0.51 -5.79
CA ILE A 110 1.91 -0.27 -4.84
C ILE A 110 0.64 -1.03 -5.24
N ILE A 111 -0.14 -1.42 -4.24
CA ILE A 111 -1.51 -1.93 -4.40
C ILE A 111 -2.44 -1.00 -3.63
N ALA A 112 -3.41 -0.42 -4.33
CA ALA A 112 -4.39 0.47 -3.73
C ALA A 112 -5.72 -0.24 -3.50
N ILE A 113 -6.35 0.04 -2.34
CA ILE A 113 -7.64 -0.51 -1.93
C ILE A 113 -8.53 0.62 -1.42
N SER A 114 -9.68 0.86 -2.07
CA SER A 114 -10.55 1.99 -1.76
C SER A 114 -9.80 3.33 -1.81
N GLY A 115 -9.80 4.10 -0.75
CA GLY A 115 -8.91 5.24 -0.57
C GLY A 115 -9.55 6.60 -0.83
N GLY A 116 -9.19 7.54 0.04
CA GLY A 116 -9.52 8.96 -0.06
C GLY A 116 -8.42 9.78 -0.77
N SER A 117 -8.31 11.05 -0.43
CA SER A 117 -7.34 11.98 -1.02
C SER A 117 -5.88 11.57 -0.77
N GLY A 118 -5.57 10.96 0.39
CA GLY A 118 -4.24 10.43 0.66
C GLY A 118 -3.85 9.34 -0.32
N THR A 119 -4.72 8.36 -0.54
CA THR A 119 -4.50 7.29 -1.53
C THR A 119 -4.37 7.83 -2.95
N LEU A 120 -5.18 8.85 -3.33
CA LEU A 120 -5.02 9.54 -4.61
C LEU A 120 -3.62 10.17 -4.73
N THR A 121 -3.15 10.84 -3.69
CA THR A 121 -1.80 11.42 -3.66
C THR A 121 -0.72 10.36 -3.82
N GLU A 122 -0.83 9.24 -3.12
CA GLU A 122 0.09 8.11 -3.21
C GLU A 122 0.11 7.49 -4.62
N MET A 123 -1.05 7.33 -5.25
CA MET A 123 -1.15 6.85 -6.64
C MET A 123 -0.54 7.85 -7.63
N ALA A 124 -0.73 9.16 -7.42
CA ALA A 124 -0.13 10.19 -8.27
C ALA A 124 1.41 10.22 -8.12
N ILE A 125 1.95 10.06 -6.91
CA ILE A 125 3.39 9.94 -6.66
C ILE A 125 3.94 8.68 -7.37
N ALA A 126 3.29 7.53 -7.20
CA ALA A 126 3.69 6.29 -7.86
C ALA A 126 3.75 6.45 -9.38
N TYR A 127 2.72 7.06 -9.97
CA TYR A 127 2.69 7.38 -11.40
C TYR A 127 3.86 8.24 -11.84
N GLN A 128 4.14 9.33 -11.11
CA GLN A 128 5.25 10.24 -11.44
C GLN A 128 6.62 9.58 -11.27
N SER A 129 6.78 8.73 -10.27
CA SER A 129 8.00 7.97 -9.99
C SER A 129 8.12 6.69 -10.83
N ASN A 130 7.19 6.45 -11.74
CA ASN A 130 7.14 5.24 -12.58
C ASN A 130 7.11 3.93 -11.77
N ILE A 131 6.46 3.94 -10.61
CA ILE A 131 6.25 2.78 -9.74
C ILE A 131 4.96 2.08 -10.17
N PRO A 132 4.95 0.75 -10.41
CA PRO A 132 3.75 0.01 -10.79
C PRO A 132 2.59 0.20 -9.82
N ILE A 133 1.38 0.35 -10.36
CA ILE A 133 0.15 0.53 -9.60
C ILE A 133 -0.82 -0.60 -9.96
N VAL A 134 -1.26 -1.35 -8.95
CA VAL A 134 -2.41 -2.25 -9.04
C VAL A 134 -3.50 -1.74 -8.11
N VAL A 135 -4.75 -1.85 -8.50
CA VAL A 135 -5.91 -1.45 -7.69
C VAL A 135 -6.84 -2.63 -7.50
N MET A 136 -7.41 -2.74 -6.31
CA MET A 136 -8.45 -3.73 -6.03
C MET A 136 -9.79 -3.22 -6.58
N SER A 137 -10.47 -4.05 -7.41
CA SER A 137 -11.81 -3.75 -7.92
C SER A 137 -12.86 -3.83 -6.82
N ASP A 138 -13.99 -3.19 -7.04
CA ASP A 138 -15.17 -3.23 -6.18
C ASP A 138 -14.90 -2.81 -4.71
N THR A 139 -13.93 -1.93 -4.52
CA THR A 139 -13.55 -1.44 -3.20
C THR A 139 -13.95 0.02 -2.95
N GLY A 140 -14.49 0.69 -3.97
CA GLY A 140 -14.83 2.11 -3.92
C GLY A 140 -13.60 3.02 -3.91
N GLY A 141 -13.83 4.29 -3.58
CA GLY A 141 -12.76 5.27 -3.44
C GLY A 141 -12.01 5.58 -4.73
N TRP A 142 -10.77 6.05 -4.59
CA TRP A 142 -9.94 6.41 -5.74
C TRP A 142 -9.30 5.19 -6.42
N ALA A 143 -9.13 4.07 -5.71
CA ALA A 143 -8.69 2.82 -6.31
C ALA A 143 -9.64 2.40 -7.44
N GLU A 144 -10.95 2.37 -7.17
CA GLU A 144 -11.95 2.01 -8.18
C GLU A 144 -12.04 3.03 -9.31
N LYS A 145 -12.03 4.33 -8.97
CA LYS A 145 -12.13 5.41 -9.98
C LYS A 145 -10.98 5.43 -10.98
N LEU A 146 -9.77 5.07 -10.56
CA LEU A 146 -8.58 5.07 -11.42
C LEU A 146 -8.26 3.69 -12.00
N GLY A 147 -8.95 2.65 -11.55
CA GLY A 147 -8.76 1.29 -12.04
C GLY A 147 -8.93 1.19 -13.56
N GLY A 148 -7.97 0.57 -14.23
CA GLY A 148 -7.98 0.40 -15.68
C GLY A 148 -7.67 1.67 -16.49
N THR A 149 -7.31 2.77 -15.84
CA THR A 149 -7.07 4.06 -16.50
C THR A 149 -5.62 4.52 -16.41
N TYR A 150 -5.27 5.49 -17.22
CA TYR A 150 -4.06 6.30 -17.07
C TYR A 150 -4.40 7.56 -16.29
N ILE A 151 -3.47 8.03 -15.44
CA ILE A 151 -3.71 9.23 -14.61
C ILE A 151 -3.74 10.50 -15.46
N ASP A 152 -2.94 10.55 -16.53
CA ASP A 152 -2.89 11.70 -17.44
C ASP A 152 -2.69 11.29 -18.91
N ALA A 153 -2.77 12.29 -19.81
CA ALA A 153 -2.67 12.10 -21.26
C ALA A 153 -1.29 11.60 -21.74
N ARG A 154 -0.27 11.53 -20.90
CA ARG A 154 1.03 10.96 -21.23
C ARG A 154 1.02 9.44 -21.32
N ASN A 155 0.01 8.79 -20.72
CA ASN A 155 -0.23 7.35 -20.77
C ASN A 155 1.00 6.49 -20.38
N ARG A 156 1.82 6.97 -19.43
CA ARG A 156 3.07 6.29 -19.05
C ARG A 156 2.85 5.02 -18.24
N LEU A 157 1.85 5.03 -17.38
CA LEU A 157 1.57 3.97 -16.44
C LEU A 157 0.07 3.84 -16.25
N LYS A 158 -0.45 2.64 -16.48
CA LYS A 158 -1.84 2.31 -16.22
C LYS A 158 -1.99 1.76 -14.81
N ALA A 159 -3.05 2.13 -14.10
CA ALA A 159 -3.44 1.49 -12.86
C ALA A 159 -4.13 0.16 -13.18
N GLU A 160 -3.42 -0.95 -13.06
CA GLU A 160 -3.96 -2.28 -13.41
C GLU A 160 -4.97 -2.76 -12.36
N ILE A 161 -6.05 -3.40 -12.81
CA ILE A 161 -7.12 -3.90 -11.94
C ILE A 161 -6.81 -5.33 -11.49
N ALA A 162 -7.07 -5.64 -10.22
CA ALA A 162 -7.12 -7.00 -9.71
C ALA A 162 -8.40 -7.24 -8.92
N VAL A 163 -8.96 -8.43 -9.05
CA VAL A 163 -10.22 -8.83 -8.38
C VAL A 163 -9.93 -9.51 -7.04
N THR A 164 -8.81 -10.21 -6.94
CA THR A 164 -8.43 -10.95 -5.74
C THR A 164 -7.05 -10.51 -5.21
N PRO A 165 -6.78 -10.63 -3.90
CA PRO A 165 -5.47 -10.37 -3.31
C PRO A 165 -4.33 -11.13 -4.01
N LYS A 166 -4.54 -12.39 -4.29
CA LYS A 166 -3.55 -13.23 -5.00
C LYS A 166 -3.25 -12.71 -6.41
N GLU A 167 -4.28 -12.30 -7.14
CA GLU A 167 -4.12 -11.70 -8.46
C GLU A 167 -3.36 -10.37 -8.37
N ALA A 168 -3.68 -9.53 -7.38
CA ALA A 168 -2.99 -8.25 -7.18
C ALA A 168 -1.49 -8.44 -6.96
N VAL A 169 -1.11 -9.36 -6.08
CA VAL A 169 0.30 -9.70 -5.83
C VAL A 169 0.95 -10.26 -7.08
N SER A 170 0.30 -11.17 -7.80
CA SER A 170 0.84 -11.72 -9.06
C SER A 170 1.09 -10.63 -10.10
N LYS A 171 0.16 -9.69 -10.26
CA LYS A 171 0.28 -8.56 -11.20
C LYS A 171 1.41 -7.61 -10.84
N VAL A 172 1.56 -7.20 -9.59
CA VAL A 172 2.69 -6.33 -9.21
C VAL A 172 4.02 -7.00 -9.45
N LEU A 173 4.16 -8.30 -9.15
CA LEU A 173 5.38 -9.05 -9.40
C LEU A 173 5.70 -9.18 -10.89
N GLU A 174 4.69 -9.33 -11.72
CA GLU A 174 4.83 -9.34 -13.18
C GLU A 174 5.27 -7.96 -13.70
N LEU A 175 4.59 -6.90 -13.28
CA LEU A 175 4.90 -5.53 -13.69
C LEU A 175 6.32 -5.10 -13.30
N ILE A 176 6.80 -5.51 -12.12
CA ILE A 176 8.19 -5.26 -11.69
C ILE A 176 9.16 -5.99 -12.60
N ARG A 177 8.92 -7.28 -12.92
CA ARG A 177 9.79 -8.07 -13.80
C ARG A 177 9.89 -7.53 -15.22
N GLN A 178 8.82 -6.94 -15.75
CA GLN A 178 8.81 -6.34 -17.08
C GLN A 178 9.64 -5.06 -17.20
N ARG A 179 10.10 -4.50 -16.06
CA ARG A 179 10.83 -3.22 -15.99
C ARG A 179 12.32 -3.37 -15.64
N GLY A 180 12.72 -4.53 -15.18
CA GLY A 180 14.13 -4.88 -14.89
C GLY A 180 14.75 -5.55 -16.09
#